data_a858fa70fc74cc5db25c11a63716077b
#
_entry.id   a858fa70fc74cc5db25c11a63716077b
#
_cell.length_a   1.000
_cell.length_b   1.000
_cell.length_c   1.000
_cell.angle_alpha   90.00
_cell.angle_beta   90.00
_cell.angle_gamma   90.00
#
_symmetry.space_group_name_H-M   'P 1'
#
loop_
_entity.id
_entity.type
_entity.pdbx_description
1 polymer ?
#
loop_
_entity_poly.entity_id
_entity_poly.type
_entity_poly.pdbx_seq_one_letter_code
_entity_poly.pdbx_strand_id
1 'polypeptide(L)'
;NETFSIDRVTLFNNSVVIDYMSSLMKIITLLGAFLVLVISSAYLKSFKIFKIEYPVLILSSVLGMMVMISSNDLMVFYMGLELQSLALYVLATFNRDQLKSSEAGLKYFVLSALSSGLLLYGCSLIYGFSGSTNFNVISSQLNSNEYVLTFGIVFILVGLAFKISAVPFHMWAPDVYEGSPTSVTLFFTMVPKIAALTVFIRFLYVPFLNLIDQWQMIIVFLSIASMLF
;
A
#
# COMPACT_ATOMS: atom_id res chain seq x y z
N ASN A 1 -24.12 7.52 -25.22
CA ASN A 1 -23.56 6.84 -24.06
C ASN A 1 -22.50 7.75 -23.40
N GLU A 2 -22.96 8.82 -22.77
CA GLU A 2 -22.19 9.66 -21.88
C GLU A 2 -22.12 8.96 -20.50
N THR A 3 -21.34 7.92 -20.41
CA THR A 3 -21.13 7.20 -19.17
C THR A 3 -19.88 7.75 -18.49
N PHE A 4 -20.07 8.50 -17.41
CA PHE A 4 -19.10 8.75 -16.34
C PHE A 4 -17.62 8.85 -16.75
N SER A 5 -17.28 9.65 -17.76
CA SER A 5 -15.92 10.03 -18.04
C SER A 5 -15.53 11.17 -17.09
N ILE A 6 -15.02 10.83 -15.92
CA ILE A 6 -14.22 11.80 -15.16
C ILE A 6 -12.97 12.02 -16.01
N ASP A 7 -12.87 13.17 -16.65
CA ASP A 7 -11.69 13.54 -17.43
C ASP A 7 -10.44 13.39 -16.53
N ARG A 8 -9.42 12.76 -17.07
CA ARG A 8 -8.16 12.58 -16.35
C ARG A 8 -7.54 13.95 -16.06
N VAL A 9 -7.60 14.37 -14.80
CA VAL A 9 -7.02 15.63 -14.33
C VAL A 9 -5.70 15.34 -13.64
N THR A 10 -4.65 16.02 -14.06
CA THR A 10 -3.33 15.95 -13.43
C THR A 10 -3.05 17.20 -12.63
N LEU A 11 -2.51 17.06 -11.44
CA LEU A 11 -2.19 18.14 -10.50
C LEU A 11 -0.72 18.04 -10.06
N PHE A 12 -0.18 19.14 -9.51
CA PHE A 12 1.16 19.20 -8.95
C PHE A 12 2.24 18.68 -9.93
N ASN A 13 2.37 19.30 -11.09
CA ASN A 13 3.34 18.91 -12.13
C ASN A 13 3.22 17.43 -12.54
N ASN A 14 1.99 16.93 -12.70
CA ASN A 14 1.67 15.53 -13.02
C ASN A 14 2.05 14.51 -11.93
N SER A 15 2.34 14.90 -10.70
CA SER A 15 2.64 13.97 -9.62
C SER A 15 1.40 13.27 -9.06
N VAL A 16 0.23 13.89 -9.19
CA VAL A 16 -1.05 13.38 -8.70
C VAL A 16 -2.05 13.34 -9.85
N VAL A 17 -2.79 12.24 -9.96
CA VAL A 17 -3.83 12.02 -10.99
C VAL A 17 -5.17 11.74 -10.32
N ILE A 18 -6.20 12.41 -10.83
CA ILE A 18 -7.59 12.13 -10.52
C ILE A 18 -8.22 11.53 -11.77
N ASP A 19 -8.56 10.26 -11.70
CA ASP A 19 -9.22 9.49 -12.74
C ASP A 19 -10.37 8.66 -12.14
N TYR A 20 -11.15 8.00 -12.97
CA TYR A 20 -12.27 7.16 -12.53
C TYR A 20 -11.84 6.08 -11.55
N MET A 21 -10.72 5.40 -11.82
CA MET A 21 -10.16 4.36 -10.95
C MET A 21 -9.79 4.93 -9.57
N SER A 22 -9.05 6.05 -9.52
CA SER A 22 -8.67 6.67 -8.26
C SER A 22 -9.87 7.14 -7.44
N SER A 23 -10.86 7.73 -8.10
CA SER A 23 -12.07 8.22 -7.44
C SER A 23 -12.90 7.08 -6.84
N LEU A 24 -13.12 6.01 -7.62
CA LEU A 24 -13.86 4.84 -7.17
C LEU A 24 -13.15 4.16 -5.99
N MET A 25 -11.85 3.94 -6.09
CA MET A 25 -11.08 3.26 -5.03
C MET A 25 -10.95 4.12 -3.77
N LYS A 26 -10.90 5.45 -3.89
CA LYS A 26 -10.98 6.36 -2.75
C LYS A 26 -12.33 6.26 -2.04
N ILE A 27 -13.43 6.19 -2.78
CA ILE A 27 -14.76 6.02 -2.18
C ILE A 27 -14.82 4.70 -1.41
N ILE A 28 -14.36 3.60 -2.00
CA ILE A 28 -14.35 2.28 -1.35
C ILE A 28 -13.49 2.29 -0.08
N THR A 29 -12.30 2.89 -0.12
CA THR A 29 -11.42 2.99 1.06
C THR A 29 -12.02 3.86 2.16
N LEU A 30 -12.68 4.98 1.82
CA LEU A 30 -13.36 5.83 2.78
C LEU A 30 -14.56 5.13 3.42
N LEU A 31 -15.38 4.43 2.62
CA LEU A 31 -16.50 3.64 3.13
C LEU A 31 -16.01 2.52 4.06
N GLY A 32 -14.96 1.79 3.68
CA GLY A 32 -14.35 0.78 4.52
C GLY A 32 -13.84 1.34 5.85
N ALA A 33 -13.13 2.46 5.82
CA ALA A 33 -12.63 3.13 7.02
C ALA A 33 -13.77 3.64 7.92
N PHE A 34 -14.82 4.21 7.33
CA PHE A 34 -16.02 4.64 8.06
C PHE A 34 -16.69 3.47 8.79
N LEU A 35 -16.93 2.35 8.08
CA LEU A 35 -17.52 1.14 8.68
C LEU A 35 -16.68 0.61 9.84
N VAL A 36 -15.36 0.56 9.67
CA VAL A 36 -14.44 0.16 10.74
C VAL A 36 -14.54 1.09 11.95
N LEU A 37 -14.58 2.40 11.76
CA LEU A 37 -14.70 3.37 12.86
C LEU A 37 -16.03 3.19 13.64
N VAL A 38 -17.13 2.95 12.94
CA VAL A 38 -18.44 2.72 13.56
C VAL A 38 -18.40 1.44 14.42
N ILE A 39 -17.96 0.32 13.84
CA ILE A 39 -17.92 -0.97 14.52
C ILE A 39 -16.92 -0.96 15.68
N SER A 40 -15.74 -0.37 15.47
CA SER A 40 -14.68 -0.33 16.48
C SER A 40 -15.03 0.49 17.71
N SER A 41 -15.89 1.50 17.59
CA SER A 41 -16.27 2.37 18.71
C SER A 41 -16.95 1.60 19.85
N ALA A 42 -17.83 0.68 19.53
CA ALA A 42 -18.52 -0.19 20.51
C ALA A 42 -17.54 -1.19 21.15
N TYR A 43 -16.70 -1.82 20.33
CA TYR A 43 -15.69 -2.78 20.77
C TYR A 43 -14.68 -2.15 21.74
N LEU A 44 -14.08 -1.03 21.38
CA LEU A 44 -13.06 -0.38 22.21
C LEU A 44 -13.60 0.12 23.55
N LYS A 45 -14.88 0.56 23.60
CA LYS A 45 -15.55 0.93 24.86
C LYS A 45 -15.78 -0.28 25.77
N SER A 46 -16.22 -1.42 25.22
CA SER A 46 -16.47 -2.64 26.00
C SER A 46 -15.18 -3.19 26.64
N PHE A 47 -14.05 -3.10 25.94
CA PHE A 47 -12.74 -3.53 26.44
C PHE A 47 -11.98 -2.47 27.23
N LYS A 48 -12.55 -1.25 27.43
CA LYS A 48 -11.92 -0.11 28.13
C LYS A 48 -10.58 0.36 27.50
N ILE A 49 -10.41 0.13 26.21
CA ILE A 49 -9.20 0.49 25.45
C ILE A 49 -9.45 1.76 24.60
N PHE A 50 -10.64 2.36 24.72
CA PHE A 50 -10.99 3.53 23.93
C PHE A 50 -10.11 4.72 24.30
N LYS A 51 -9.36 5.23 23.30
CA LYS A 51 -8.55 6.45 23.40
C LYS A 51 -8.84 7.34 22.19
N ILE A 52 -8.73 8.65 22.38
CA ILE A 52 -8.97 9.65 21.32
C ILE A 52 -7.97 9.50 20.16
N GLU A 53 -6.78 8.95 20.43
CA GLU A 53 -5.74 8.73 19.43
C GLU A 53 -6.14 7.71 18.33
N TYR A 54 -7.06 6.77 18.67
CA TYR A 54 -7.46 5.71 17.72
C TYR A 54 -8.07 6.25 16.42
N PRO A 55 -9.12 7.09 16.45
CA PRO A 55 -9.67 7.66 15.20
C PRO A 55 -8.66 8.55 14.47
N VAL A 56 -7.80 9.28 15.19
CA VAL A 56 -6.77 10.12 14.56
C VAL A 56 -5.77 9.29 13.78
N LEU A 57 -5.32 8.16 14.33
CA LEU A 57 -4.41 7.24 13.65
C LEU A 57 -5.06 6.60 12.42
N ILE A 58 -6.34 6.19 12.51
CA ILE A 58 -7.06 5.68 11.34
C ILE A 58 -7.16 6.75 10.25
N LEU A 59 -7.53 7.99 10.61
CA LEU A 59 -7.65 9.07 9.63
C LEU A 59 -6.32 9.43 8.98
N SER A 60 -5.22 9.45 9.75
CA SER A 60 -3.88 9.68 9.19
C SER A 60 -3.44 8.56 8.25
N SER A 61 -3.76 7.30 8.57
CA SER A 61 -3.53 6.17 7.67
C SER A 61 -4.36 6.30 6.38
N VAL A 62 -5.64 6.65 6.50
CA VAL A 62 -6.53 6.87 5.34
C VAL A 62 -6.01 8.01 4.45
N LEU A 63 -5.49 9.09 5.03
CA LEU A 63 -4.88 10.17 4.27
C LEU A 63 -3.70 9.66 3.45
N GLY A 64 -2.82 8.85 4.03
CA GLY A 64 -1.74 8.18 3.30
C GLY A 64 -2.24 7.33 2.12
N MET A 65 -3.34 6.58 2.31
CA MET A 65 -3.97 5.80 1.26
C MET A 65 -4.53 6.67 0.14
N MET A 66 -5.17 7.81 0.45
CA MET A 66 -5.70 8.75 -0.54
C MET A 66 -4.58 9.32 -1.42
N VAL A 67 -3.45 9.71 -0.81
CA VAL A 67 -2.27 10.18 -1.54
C VAL A 67 -1.72 9.07 -2.43
N MET A 68 -1.55 7.87 -1.88
CA MET A 68 -1.00 6.72 -2.60
C MET A 68 -1.86 6.33 -3.80
N ILE A 69 -3.19 6.24 -3.66
CA ILE A 69 -4.13 5.87 -4.73
C ILE A 69 -4.07 6.86 -5.91
N SER A 70 -3.83 8.14 -5.63
CA SER A 70 -3.73 9.19 -6.67
C SER A 70 -2.32 9.41 -7.18
N SER A 71 -1.33 8.68 -6.71
CA SER A 71 0.05 8.89 -7.10
C SER A 71 0.28 8.59 -8.59
N ASN A 72 1.03 9.47 -9.26
CA ASN A 72 1.54 9.29 -10.62
C ASN A 72 3.07 9.50 -10.66
N ASP A 73 3.68 9.42 -9.49
CA ASP A 73 5.09 9.67 -9.26
C ASP A 73 5.61 8.69 -8.18
N LEU A 74 6.83 8.18 -8.35
CA LEU A 74 7.44 7.21 -7.42
C LEU A 74 7.58 7.76 -6.00
N MET A 75 7.94 9.06 -5.87
CA MET A 75 8.14 9.67 -4.55
C MET A 75 6.80 9.89 -3.85
N VAL A 76 5.78 10.38 -4.56
CA VAL A 76 4.43 10.57 -4.00
C VAL A 76 3.84 9.23 -3.57
N PHE A 77 4.03 8.20 -4.38
CA PHE A 77 3.64 6.83 -4.05
C PHE A 77 4.32 6.37 -2.75
N TYR A 78 5.63 6.47 -2.67
CA TYR A 78 6.41 6.05 -1.50
C TYR A 78 6.00 6.80 -0.23
N MET A 79 5.86 8.13 -0.30
CA MET A 79 5.46 8.96 0.84
C MET A 79 4.04 8.62 1.33
N GLY A 80 3.10 8.38 0.42
CA GLY A 80 1.75 7.94 0.78
C GLY A 80 1.75 6.57 1.49
N LEU A 81 2.58 5.64 1.00
CA LEU A 81 2.75 4.31 1.60
C LEU A 81 3.37 4.39 3.00
N GLU A 82 4.38 5.23 3.21
CA GLU A 82 5.01 5.40 4.53
C GLU A 82 4.07 6.09 5.53
N LEU A 83 3.36 7.14 5.11
CA LEU A 83 2.39 7.82 5.96
C LEU A 83 1.30 6.85 6.47
N GLN A 84 0.77 6.01 5.57
CA GLN A 84 -0.15 4.94 5.94
C GLN A 84 0.48 3.97 6.95
N SER A 85 1.70 3.50 6.66
CA SER A 85 2.35 2.43 7.41
C SER A 85 2.73 2.85 8.83
N LEU A 86 3.25 4.06 9.02
CA LEU A 86 3.59 4.60 10.35
C LEU A 86 2.38 4.61 11.29
N ALA A 87 1.22 5.03 10.80
CA ALA A 87 -0.01 4.98 11.59
C ALA A 87 -0.42 3.54 11.94
N LEU A 88 -0.26 2.59 11.00
CA LEU A 88 -0.58 1.18 11.21
C LEU A 88 0.32 0.52 12.27
N TYR A 89 1.60 0.87 12.34
CA TYR A 89 2.50 0.33 13.38
C TYR A 89 2.05 0.72 14.78
N VAL A 90 1.63 1.97 14.95
CA VAL A 90 1.11 2.46 16.24
C VAL A 90 -0.24 1.81 16.57
N LEU A 91 -1.11 1.61 15.58
CA LEU A 91 -2.37 0.89 15.76
C LEU A 91 -2.15 -0.56 16.18
N ALA A 92 -1.15 -1.26 15.63
CA ALA A 92 -0.84 -2.63 16.03
C ALA A 92 -0.46 -2.74 17.52
N THR A 93 0.26 -1.73 18.06
CA THR A 93 0.64 -1.65 19.47
C THR A 93 -0.39 -0.94 20.35
N PHE A 94 -1.62 -0.75 19.88
CA PHE A 94 -2.58 0.13 20.56
C PHE A 94 -2.91 -0.32 22.00
N ASN A 95 -2.96 -1.63 22.23
CA ASN A 95 -3.11 -2.20 23.58
C ASN A 95 -1.74 -2.50 24.20
N ARG A 96 -0.99 -1.44 24.57
CA ARG A 96 0.40 -1.53 25.05
C ARG A 96 0.57 -2.28 26.37
N ASP A 97 -0.49 -2.52 27.12
CA ASP A 97 -0.45 -3.27 28.37
C ASP A 97 -0.40 -4.79 28.13
N GLN A 98 -0.63 -5.24 26.89
CA GLN A 98 -0.52 -6.63 26.47
C GLN A 98 0.79 -6.88 25.72
N LEU A 99 1.59 -7.82 26.23
CA LEU A 99 2.86 -8.22 25.60
C LEU A 99 2.68 -8.64 24.15
N LYS A 100 1.62 -9.39 23.82
CA LYS A 100 1.31 -9.83 22.45
C LYS A 100 1.13 -8.65 21.49
N SER A 101 0.46 -7.57 21.93
CA SER A 101 0.24 -6.39 21.09
C SER A 101 1.53 -5.61 20.84
N SER A 102 2.37 -5.48 21.87
CA SER A 102 3.68 -4.82 21.73
C SER A 102 4.62 -5.62 20.83
N GLU A 103 4.64 -6.95 20.96
CA GLU A 103 5.41 -7.84 20.09
C GLU A 103 4.93 -7.79 18.63
N ALA A 104 3.61 -7.83 18.41
CA ALA A 104 3.01 -7.72 17.08
C ALA A 104 3.40 -6.42 16.38
N GLY A 105 3.32 -5.30 17.07
CA GLY A 105 3.72 -4.01 16.51
C GLY A 105 5.21 -3.89 16.23
N LEU A 106 6.08 -4.45 17.08
CA LEU A 106 7.52 -4.51 16.86
C LEU A 106 7.86 -5.35 15.62
N LYS A 107 7.30 -6.56 15.50
CA LYS A 107 7.48 -7.43 14.33
C LYS A 107 7.01 -6.73 13.06
N TYR A 108 5.84 -6.10 13.11
CA TYR A 108 5.29 -5.37 11.96
C TYR A 108 6.19 -4.21 11.55
N PHE A 109 6.65 -3.39 12.50
CA PHE A 109 7.53 -2.27 12.23
C PHE A 109 8.85 -2.72 11.57
N VAL A 110 9.56 -3.69 12.17
CA VAL A 110 10.88 -4.13 11.68
C VAL A 110 10.77 -4.76 10.29
N LEU A 111 9.83 -5.68 10.09
CA LEU A 111 9.67 -6.36 8.80
C LEU A 111 9.17 -5.41 7.71
N SER A 112 8.26 -4.50 8.07
CA SER A 112 7.75 -3.52 7.12
C SER A 112 8.80 -2.45 6.77
N ALA A 113 9.65 -2.02 7.71
CA ALA A 113 10.76 -1.11 7.44
C ALA A 113 11.79 -1.73 6.48
N LEU A 114 12.08 -3.02 6.63
CA LEU A 114 12.92 -3.74 5.67
C LEU A 114 12.29 -3.77 4.28
N SER A 115 11.00 -4.09 4.20
CA SER A 115 10.25 -4.14 2.95
C SER A 115 10.18 -2.78 2.25
N SER A 116 9.94 -1.70 2.99
CA SER A 116 9.91 -0.35 2.43
C SER A 116 11.29 0.15 2.02
N GLY A 117 12.34 -0.28 2.70
CA GLY A 117 13.73 -0.06 2.27
C GLY A 117 14.04 -0.71 0.92
N LEU A 118 13.61 -1.97 0.71
CA LEU A 118 13.73 -2.65 -0.59
C LEU A 118 12.94 -1.94 -1.67
N LEU A 119 11.71 -1.51 -1.37
CA LEU A 119 10.87 -0.75 -2.29
C LEU A 119 11.54 0.58 -2.69
N LEU A 120 12.06 1.33 -1.73
CA LEU A 120 12.77 2.58 -1.99
C LEU A 120 14.03 2.36 -2.85
N TYR A 121 14.75 1.28 -2.58
CA TYR A 121 15.89 0.88 -3.40
C TYR A 121 15.46 0.60 -4.85
N GLY A 122 14.34 -0.11 -5.04
CA GLY A 122 13.75 -0.31 -6.36
C GLY A 122 13.38 1.00 -7.07
N CYS A 123 12.75 1.94 -6.35
CA CYS A 123 12.46 3.29 -6.86
C CYS A 123 13.75 4.03 -7.27
N SER A 124 14.82 3.93 -6.48
CA SER A 124 16.10 4.57 -6.78
C SER A 124 16.76 4.00 -8.03
N LEU A 125 16.67 2.69 -8.25
CA LEU A 125 17.15 2.05 -9.47
C LEU A 125 16.40 2.56 -10.69
N ILE A 126 15.07 2.59 -10.64
CA ILE A 126 14.24 3.10 -11.74
C ILE A 126 14.58 4.57 -12.02
N TYR A 127 14.68 5.40 -10.99
CA TYR A 127 15.08 6.81 -11.14
C TYR A 127 16.48 6.96 -11.74
N GLY A 128 17.44 6.15 -11.28
CA GLY A 128 18.83 6.21 -11.77
C GLY A 128 18.96 5.95 -13.28
N PHE A 129 18.07 5.11 -13.84
CA PHE A 129 18.11 4.77 -15.27
C PHE A 129 17.13 5.58 -16.13
N SER A 130 15.99 5.99 -15.58
CA SER A 130 15.01 6.80 -16.30
C SER A 130 15.23 8.30 -16.14
N GLY A 131 16.01 8.75 -15.16
CA GLY A 131 16.21 10.17 -14.84
C GLY A 131 14.96 10.90 -14.35
N SER A 132 13.85 10.18 -14.13
CA SER A 132 12.56 10.75 -13.72
C SER A 132 11.84 9.87 -12.71
N THR A 133 11.06 10.51 -11.83
CA THR A 133 10.15 9.82 -10.90
C THR A 133 8.73 9.71 -11.45
N ASN A 134 8.39 10.45 -12.50
CA ASN A 134 7.05 10.49 -13.05
C ASN A 134 6.76 9.26 -13.92
N PHE A 135 5.62 8.59 -13.69
CA PHE A 135 5.23 7.35 -14.37
C PHE A 135 5.13 7.49 -15.88
N ASN A 136 4.61 8.62 -16.38
CA ASN A 136 4.47 8.84 -17.82
C ASN A 136 5.82 9.03 -18.52
N VAL A 137 6.78 9.68 -17.84
CA VAL A 137 8.14 9.89 -18.38
C VAL A 137 8.91 8.57 -18.36
N ILE A 138 8.78 7.80 -17.26
CA ILE A 138 9.38 6.47 -17.16
C ILE A 138 8.94 5.60 -18.33
N SER A 139 7.63 5.54 -18.62
CA SER A 139 7.09 4.71 -19.72
C SER A 139 7.67 5.05 -21.09
N SER A 140 8.01 6.32 -21.34
CA SER A 140 8.57 6.77 -22.61
C SER A 140 10.07 6.45 -22.78
N GLN A 141 10.78 6.20 -21.68
CA GLN A 141 12.24 6.00 -21.65
C GLN A 141 12.68 4.53 -21.51
N LEU A 142 11.74 3.58 -21.49
CA LEU A 142 11.98 2.16 -21.23
C LEU A 142 12.90 1.46 -22.27
N ASN A 143 13.20 2.07 -23.39
CA ASN A 143 13.87 1.42 -24.52
C ASN A 143 15.40 1.22 -24.36
N SER A 144 16.03 1.68 -23.28
CA SER A 144 17.49 1.73 -23.23
C SER A 144 18.18 0.71 -22.32
N ASN A 145 17.52 0.15 -21.30
CA ASN A 145 18.15 -0.79 -20.35
C ASN A 145 17.13 -1.69 -19.63
N GLU A 146 16.52 -2.61 -20.36
CA GLU A 146 15.44 -3.49 -19.86
C GLU A 146 15.82 -4.29 -18.60
N TYR A 147 17.04 -4.84 -18.53
CA TYR A 147 17.44 -5.70 -17.41
C TYR A 147 17.47 -4.96 -16.07
N VAL A 148 18.01 -3.75 -16.03
CA VAL A 148 18.14 -3.02 -14.77
C VAL A 148 16.81 -2.46 -14.30
N LEU A 149 15.98 -2.01 -15.23
CA LEU A 149 14.61 -1.62 -14.93
C LEU A 149 13.80 -2.81 -14.38
N THR A 150 14.01 -4.01 -14.90
CA THR A 150 13.40 -5.24 -14.39
C THR A 150 13.82 -5.51 -12.94
N PHE A 151 15.09 -5.33 -12.57
CA PHE A 151 15.52 -5.42 -11.18
C PHE A 151 14.81 -4.39 -10.29
N GLY A 152 14.70 -3.14 -10.72
CA GLY A 152 13.97 -2.11 -10.00
C GLY A 152 12.50 -2.48 -9.77
N ILE A 153 11.84 -3.01 -10.81
CA ILE A 153 10.45 -3.50 -10.72
C ILE A 153 10.33 -4.64 -9.71
N VAL A 154 11.25 -5.62 -9.74
CA VAL A 154 11.25 -6.74 -8.79
C VAL A 154 11.30 -6.27 -7.34
N PHE A 155 12.18 -5.32 -7.01
CA PHE A 155 12.28 -4.79 -5.66
C PHE A 155 11.01 -4.05 -5.22
N ILE A 156 10.38 -3.29 -6.12
CA ILE A 156 9.11 -2.62 -5.82
C ILE A 156 7.98 -3.65 -5.66
N LEU A 157 7.93 -4.68 -6.52
CA LEU A 157 6.95 -5.76 -6.40
C LEU A 157 7.08 -6.53 -5.08
N VAL A 158 8.29 -6.78 -4.60
CA VAL A 158 8.55 -7.39 -3.29
C VAL A 158 7.96 -6.52 -2.17
N GLY A 159 8.19 -5.21 -2.21
CA GLY A 159 7.64 -4.28 -1.23
C GLY A 159 6.11 -4.23 -1.26
N LEU A 160 5.51 -4.19 -2.44
CA LEU A 160 4.05 -4.23 -2.61
C LEU A 160 3.45 -5.57 -2.21
N ALA A 161 4.09 -6.70 -2.57
CA ALA A 161 3.67 -8.04 -2.18
C ALA A 161 3.66 -8.21 -0.65
N PHE A 162 4.65 -7.64 0.05
CA PHE A 162 4.66 -7.58 1.50
C PHE A 162 3.43 -6.82 2.05
N LYS A 163 3.07 -5.67 1.48
CA LYS A 163 1.92 -4.87 1.94
C LYS A 163 0.57 -5.54 1.74
N ILE A 164 0.40 -6.32 0.67
CA ILE A 164 -0.82 -7.12 0.44
C ILE A 164 -0.79 -8.49 1.14
N SER A 165 0.31 -8.84 1.80
CA SER A 165 0.55 -10.15 2.42
C SER A 165 0.54 -11.31 1.42
N ALA A 166 1.10 -11.12 0.21
CA ALA A 166 1.24 -12.19 -0.76
C ALA A 166 2.37 -13.14 -0.37
N VAL A 167 2.20 -14.44 -0.63
CA VAL A 167 3.23 -15.47 -0.38
C VAL A 167 4.39 -15.29 -1.35
N PRO A 168 5.66 -15.30 -0.90
CA PRO A 168 6.17 -15.70 0.44
C PRO A 168 6.26 -14.54 1.47
N PHE A 169 5.86 -13.32 1.15
CA PHE A 169 6.03 -12.13 1.99
C PHE A 169 4.91 -11.94 3.03
N HIS A 170 4.18 -13.00 3.37
CA HIS A 170 3.04 -12.99 4.29
C HIS A 170 3.40 -13.26 5.76
N MET A 171 4.67 -13.59 6.06
CA MET A 171 5.14 -14.06 7.37
C MET A 171 4.77 -13.16 8.56
N TRP A 172 4.59 -11.86 8.30
CA TRP A 172 4.22 -10.89 9.32
C TRP A 172 2.73 -10.95 9.70
N ALA A 173 1.88 -11.36 8.75
CA ALA A 173 0.42 -11.21 8.90
C ALA A 173 -0.19 -12.06 10.02
N PRO A 174 0.13 -13.34 10.20
CA PRO A 174 -0.43 -14.16 11.29
C PRO A 174 -0.15 -13.57 12.67
N ASP A 175 1.11 -13.24 12.95
CA ASP A 175 1.54 -12.72 14.24
C ASP A 175 0.92 -11.36 14.56
N VAL A 176 0.85 -10.48 13.54
CA VAL A 176 0.29 -9.14 13.69
C VAL A 176 -1.23 -9.18 13.84
N TYR A 177 -1.91 -10.06 13.12
CA TYR A 177 -3.37 -10.19 13.21
C TYR A 177 -3.83 -10.83 14.52
N GLU A 178 -3.06 -11.79 15.07
CA GLU A 178 -3.35 -12.38 16.37
C GLU A 178 -3.03 -11.41 17.52
N GLY A 179 -1.91 -10.70 17.43
CA GLY A 179 -1.46 -9.84 18.53
C GLY A 179 -2.15 -8.48 18.61
N SER A 180 -2.68 -7.97 17.49
CA SER A 180 -3.39 -6.69 17.46
C SER A 180 -4.81 -6.77 18.00
N PRO A 181 -5.39 -5.67 18.56
CA PRO A 181 -6.80 -5.63 18.92
C PRO A 181 -7.69 -5.96 17.71
N THR A 182 -8.76 -6.71 17.90
CA THR A 182 -9.64 -7.20 16.80
C THR A 182 -10.17 -6.06 15.91
N SER A 183 -10.45 -4.88 16.47
CA SER A 183 -10.86 -3.70 15.71
C SER A 183 -9.76 -3.19 14.77
N VAL A 184 -8.50 -3.30 15.19
CA VAL A 184 -7.34 -2.94 14.37
C VAL A 184 -7.10 -3.99 13.29
N THR A 185 -7.22 -5.27 13.64
CA THR A 185 -7.13 -6.38 12.66
C THR A 185 -8.18 -6.24 11.56
N LEU A 186 -9.42 -5.87 11.91
CA LEU A 186 -10.47 -5.59 10.94
C LEU A 186 -10.04 -4.49 9.94
N PHE A 187 -9.42 -3.43 10.44
CA PHE A 187 -8.90 -2.36 9.59
C PHE A 187 -7.79 -2.86 8.66
N PHE A 188 -6.81 -3.60 9.20
CA PHE A 188 -5.64 -4.10 8.44
C PHE A 188 -6.00 -5.05 7.32
N THR A 189 -7.01 -5.90 7.53
CA THR A 189 -7.41 -6.90 6.54
C THR A 189 -8.14 -6.32 5.34
N MET A 190 -8.75 -5.15 5.47
CA MET A 190 -9.65 -4.58 4.48
C MET A 190 -9.06 -3.36 3.78
N VAL A 191 -8.95 -2.24 4.50
CA VAL A 191 -8.75 -0.92 3.90
C VAL A 191 -7.35 -0.73 3.30
N PRO A 192 -6.26 -1.05 3.99
CA PRO A 192 -4.90 -0.93 3.43
C PRO A 192 -4.65 -1.83 2.23
N LYS A 193 -5.27 -3.02 2.20
CA LYS A 193 -5.10 -3.95 1.09
C LYS A 193 -5.76 -3.46 -0.19
N ILE A 194 -6.95 -2.86 -0.10
CA ILE A 194 -7.63 -2.23 -1.25
C ILE A 194 -6.77 -1.12 -1.84
N ALA A 195 -6.24 -0.25 -0.99
CA ALA A 195 -5.36 0.83 -1.41
C ALA A 195 -4.06 0.30 -2.05
N ALA A 196 -3.42 -0.68 -1.44
CA ALA A 196 -2.21 -1.30 -1.96
C ALA A 196 -2.43 -2.00 -3.31
N LEU A 197 -3.54 -2.74 -3.48
CA LEU A 197 -3.91 -3.37 -4.76
C LEU A 197 -4.16 -2.34 -5.85
N THR A 198 -4.81 -1.22 -5.53
CA THR A 198 -5.03 -0.13 -6.49
C THR A 198 -3.72 0.41 -7.05
N VAL A 199 -2.77 0.67 -6.16
CA VAL A 199 -1.45 1.15 -6.55
C VAL A 199 -0.65 0.10 -7.31
N PHE A 200 -0.75 -1.16 -6.89
CA PHE A 200 -0.12 -2.28 -7.57
C PHE A 200 -0.54 -2.35 -9.04
N ILE A 201 -1.85 -2.24 -9.31
CA ILE A 201 -2.38 -2.21 -10.67
C ILE A 201 -1.86 -0.97 -11.42
N ARG A 202 -1.97 0.23 -10.83
CA ARG A 202 -1.52 1.47 -11.46
C ARG A 202 -0.03 1.44 -11.81
N PHE A 203 0.79 0.97 -10.88
CA PHE A 203 2.23 0.87 -11.04
C PHE A 203 2.63 -0.05 -12.20
N LEU A 204 1.92 -1.15 -12.41
CA LEU A 204 2.22 -2.07 -13.51
C LEU A 204 1.71 -1.57 -14.86
N TYR A 205 0.50 -1.04 -14.89
CA TYR A 205 -0.16 -0.68 -16.15
C TYR A 205 0.19 0.71 -16.68
N VAL A 206 0.67 1.64 -15.85
CA VAL A 206 1.01 2.98 -16.34
C VAL A 206 2.47 3.06 -16.80
N PRO A 207 3.50 2.85 -15.93
CA PRO A 207 4.88 2.95 -16.36
C PRO A 207 5.42 1.68 -17.05
N PHE A 208 4.95 0.47 -16.73
CA PHE A 208 5.61 -0.78 -17.11
C PHE A 208 4.77 -1.71 -17.99
N LEU A 209 3.78 -1.19 -18.70
CA LEU A 209 2.98 -2.00 -19.64
C LEU A 209 3.83 -2.69 -20.70
N ASN A 210 4.87 -2.03 -21.20
CA ASN A 210 5.77 -2.58 -22.23
C ASN A 210 6.66 -3.74 -21.72
N LEU A 211 6.75 -3.94 -20.40
CA LEU A 211 7.53 -5.00 -19.76
C LEU A 211 6.62 -6.10 -19.18
N ILE A 212 5.43 -6.30 -19.76
CA ILE A 212 4.42 -7.23 -19.27
C ILE A 212 4.94 -8.67 -19.15
N ASP A 213 5.71 -9.14 -20.13
CA ASP A 213 6.24 -10.51 -20.16
C ASP A 213 7.17 -10.81 -18.97
N GLN A 214 7.82 -9.78 -18.43
CA GLN A 214 8.77 -9.90 -17.33
C GLN A 214 8.07 -9.91 -15.98
N TRP A 215 7.18 -8.96 -15.70
CA TRP A 215 6.52 -8.90 -14.41
C TRP A 215 5.33 -9.85 -14.26
N GLN A 216 4.71 -10.27 -15.37
CA GLN A 216 3.58 -11.21 -15.34
C GLN A 216 3.97 -12.55 -14.72
N MET A 217 5.13 -13.10 -15.07
CA MET A 217 5.64 -14.35 -14.49
C MET A 217 5.76 -14.28 -12.96
N ILE A 218 6.22 -13.15 -12.44
CA ILE A 218 6.37 -12.92 -10.99
C ILE A 218 5.00 -12.91 -10.33
N ILE A 219 4.02 -12.21 -10.91
CA ILE A 219 2.66 -12.14 -10.37
C ILE A 219 1.98 -13.50 -10.38
N VAL A 220 2.12 -14.25 -11.47
CA VAL A 220 1.58 -15.62 -11.57
C VAL A 220 2.17 -16.50 -10.46
N PHE A 221 3.48 -16.45 -10.23
CA PHE A 221 4.12 -17.19 -9.16
C PHE A 221 3.57 -16.79 -7.76
N LEU A 222 3.48 -15.47 -7.47
CA LEU A 222 2.94 -14.96 -6.21
C LEU A 222 1.47 -15.37 -6.01
N SER A 223 0.68 -15.35 -7.09
CA SER A 223 -0.73 -15.75 -7.07
C SER A 223 -0.90 -17.23 -6.76
N ILE A 224 -0.20 -18.10 -7.47
CA ILE A 224 -0.24 -19.57 -7.26
C ILE A 224 0.22 -19.89 -5.83
N ALA A 225 1.35 -19.30 -5.40
CA ALA A 225 1.86 -19.51 -4.05
C ALA A 225 0.85 -19.08 -2.97
N SER A 226 0.16 -17.95 -3.18
CA SER A 226 -0.85 -17.44 -2.25
C SER A 226 -2.16 -18.25 -2.23
N MET A 227 -2.41 -19.06 -3.26
CA MET A 227 -3.56 -19.98 -3.29
C MET A 227 -3.25 -21.32 -2.62
N LEU A 228 -1.97 -21.71 -2.56
CA LEU A 228 -1.52 -22.97 -1.97
C LEU A 228 -1.30 -22.88 -0.45
N PHE A 229 -0.95 -21.71 0.04
CA PHE A 229 -0.69 -21.40 1.44
C PHE A 229 -1.78 -20.55 2.07
#